data_d9a868b0537f2de8809ba15545e11438
#
_entry.id   d9a868b0537f2de8809ba15545e11438
#
_cell.length_a   1.000
_cell.length_b   1.000
_cell.length_c   1.000
_cell.angle_alpha   90.00
_cell.angle_beta   90.00
_cell.angle_gamma   90.00
#
_symmetry.space_group_name_H-M   'P 1'
#
loop_
_entity.id
_entity.type
_entity.pdbx_description
1 polymer ?
#
loop_
_entity_poly.entity_id
_entity_poly.type
_entity_poly.pdbx_seq_one_letter_code
_entity_poly.pdbx_strand_id
1 'polypeptide(L)'
;FQECDTTGITRPCTKHNWLVKDVNDLADVMNQAFEIATTGRPGPVLVDIPKDIQFNKGVYKVNKNKLVKKLNGVLSNKINLKEVDKFIEMIKQSSKPIFYTGGGVINSGPEASELLRELVSLTGFPITSTLQGLGAYPGDDPQFLGMLGMHGTYEANNAMHDCDLLI
;
A
#
# COMPACT_ATOMS: atom_id res chain seq x y z
N PHE A 1 -12.52 -4.05 37.40
CA PHE A 1 -13.57 -4.98 36.95
C PHE A 1 -13.61 -5.05 35.44
N GLN A 2 -13.49 -6.24 34.85
CA GLN A 2 -13.43 -6.49 33.42
C GLN A 2 -12.27 -5.75 32.68
N GLU A 3 -11.22 -5.46 33.41
CA GLU A 3 -10.03 -4.80 32.83
C GLU A 3 -9.21 -5.79 32.00
N CYS A 4 -8.72 -5.32 30.89
CA CYS A 4 -7.89 -6.08 29.97
C CYS A 4 -6.80 -5.18 29.39
N ASP A 5 -5.57 -5.66 29.25
CA ASP A 5 -4.51 -4.95 28.53
C ASP A 5 -4.73 -5.08 27.01
N THR A 6 -5.75 -4.38 26.51
CA THR A 6 -6.15 -4.40 25.11
C THR A 6 -5.01 -3.92 24.21
N THR A 7 -4.27 -2.89 24.63
CA THR A 7 -3.13 -2.37 23.85
C THR A 7 -1.97 -3.36 23.79
N GLY A 8 -1.69 -4.07 24.88
CA GLY A 8 -0.67 -5.12 24.92
C GLY A 8 -1.02 -6.31 24.01
N ILE A 9 -2.28 -6.78 24.08
CA ILE A 9 -2.77 -7.90 23.27
C ILE A 9 -2.76 -7.57 21.78
N THR A 10 -3.14 -6.36 21.40
CA THR A 10 -3.30 -5.96 19.99
C THR A 10 -2.04 -5.41 19.34
N ARG A 11 -1.01 -5.12 20.12
CA ARG A 11 0.26 -4.56 19.59
C ARG A 11 0.88 -5.36 18.45
N PRO A 12 0.95 -6.71 18.49
CA PRO A 12 1.54 -7.48 17.38
C PRO A 12 0.66 -7.57 16.13
N CYS A 13 -0.64 -7.25 16.22
CA CYS A 13 -1.58 -7.40 15.10
C CYS A 13 -2.06 -6.06 14.51
N THR A 14 -1.59 -4.93 15.03
CA THR A 14 -2.00 -3.59 14.58
C THR A 14 -0.80 -2.74 14.17
N LYS A 15 -1.03 -1.77 13.27
CA LYS A 15 0.00 -0.77 12.92
C LYS A 15 0.34 0.13 14.10
N HIS A 16 -0.67 0.48 14.87
CA HIS A 16 -0.54 1.25 16.11
C HIS A 16 -1.77 1.06 16.99
N ASN A 17 -1.62 1.30 18.29
CA ASN A 17 -2.71 1.32 19.24
C ASN A 17 -2.54 2.45 20.25
N TRP A 18 -3.66 2.93 20.76
CA TRP A 18 -3.73 3.98 21.79
C TRP A 18 -4.59 3.52 22.95
N LEU A 19 -4.18 3.89 24.15
CA LEU A 19 -5.05 3.96 25.32
C LEU A 19 -5.32 5.43 25.62
N VAL A 20 -6.55 5.89 25.42
CA VAL A 20 -6.94 7.28 25.68
C VAL A 20 -7.01 7.51 27.18
N LYS A 21 -6.22 8.46 27.70
CA LYS A 21 -6.15 8.79 29.13
C LYS A 21 -6.74 10.15 29.48
N ASP A 22 -6.97 11.01 28.49
CA ASP A 22 -7.62 12.31 28.63
C ASP A 22 -8.64 12.47 27.50
N VAL A 23 -9.88 12.84 27.85
CA VAL A 23 -10.95 13.08 26.88
C VAL A 23 -10.62 14.23 25.91
N ASN A 24 -9.80 15.18 26.32
CA ASN A 24 -9.37 16.28 25.44
C ASN A 24 -8.44 15.84 24.31
N ASP A 25 -7.75 14.70 24.47
CA ASP A 25 -6.87 14.13 23.45
C ASP A 25 -7.63 13.26 22.43
N LEU A 26 -8.87 12.87 22.74
CA LEU A 26 -9.63 11.90 21.95
C LEU A 26 -9.75 12.31 20.48
N ALA A 27 -10.04 13.58 20.20
CA ALA A 27 -10.17 14.06 18.82
C ALA A 27 -8.85 13.94 18.02
N ASP A 28 -7.73 14.27 18.64
CA ASP A 28 -6.41 14.17 18.00
C ASP A 28 -5.98 12.70 17.84
N VAL A 29 -6.26 11.85 18.82
CA VAL A 29 -6.02 10.41 18.73
C VAL A 29 -6.81 9.79 17.59
N MET A 30 -8.11 10.11 17.44
CA MET A 30 -8.93 9.62 16.33
C MET A 30 -8.38 10.07 14.98
N ASN A 31 -7.98 11.32 14.84
CA ASN A 31 -7.37 11.82 13.61
C ASN A 31 -6.07 11.08 13.27
N GLN A 32 -5.19 10.86 14.25
CA GLN A 32 -3.96 10.08 14.08
C GLN A 32 -4.25 8.62 13.71
N ALA A 33 -5.30 8.03 14.29
CA ALA A 33 -5.70 6.66 14.01
C ALA A 33 -6.06 6.48 12.53
N PHE A 34 -6.92 7.33 11.98
CA PHE A 34 -7.26 7.31 10.55
C PHE A 34 -6.04 7.56 9.66
N GLU A 35 -5.20 8.51 10.04
CA GLU A 35 -3.99 8.81 9.31
C GLU A 35 -3.04 7.61 9.24
N ILE A 36 -2.73 6.98 10.37
CA ILE A 36 -1.83 5.82 10.42
C ILE A 36 -2.44 4.61 9.72
N ALA A 37 -3.75 4.38 9.87
CA ALA A 37 -4.44 3.28 9.20
C ALA A 37 -4.29 3.34 7.67
N THR A 38 -4.31 4.55 7.10
CA THR A 38 -4.34 4.77 5.65
C THR A 38 -2.99 5.14 5.04
N THR A 39 -1.98 5.52 5.84
CA THR A 39 -0.66 5.94 5.33
C THR A 39 0.23 4.75 5.03
N GLY A 40 0.96 4.78 3.92
CA GLY A 40 1.81 3.68 3.47
C GLY A 40 0.97 2.44 3.14
N ARG A 41 1.42 1.26 3.58
CA ARG A 41 0.57 0.05 3.47
C ARG A 41 -0.61 0.18 4.44
N PRO A 42 -1.86 0.24 3.97
CA PRO A 42 -3.03 0.30 4.84
C PRO A 42 -3.09 -0.90 5.78
N GLY A 43 -3.60 -0.66 6.99
CA GLY A 43 -3.70 -1.73 7.98
C GLY A 43 -4.42 -1.28 9.24
N PRO A 44 -4.80 -2.22 10.13
CA PRO A 44 -5.62 -1.96 11.29
C PRO A 44 -4.88 -1.13 12.33
N VAL A 45 -5.63 -0.29 13.03
CA VAL A 45 -5.23 0.41 14.25
C VAL A 45 -6.31 0.20 15.30
N LEU A 46 -5.96 0.39 16.57
CA LEU A 46 -6.90 0.25 17.67
C LEU A 46 -6.85 1.51 18.55
N VAL A 47 -8.03 2.00 18.94
CA VAL A 47 -8.17 3.05 19.94
C VAL A 47 -9.01 2.50 21.09
N ASP A 48 -8.38 2.31 22.24
CA ASP A 48 -9.04 1.92 23.49
C ASP A 48 -9.50 3.17 24.22
N ILE A 49 -10.82 3.26 24.45
CA ILE A 49 -11.45 4.40 25.12
C ILE A 49 -12.09 3.88 26.43
N PRO A 50 -11.38 3.99 27.56
CA PRO A 50 -11.89 3.52 28.85
C PRO A 50 -13.22 4.16 29.24
N LYS A 51 -13.97 3.46 30.09
CA LYS A 51 -15.32 3.86 30.47
C LYS A 51 -15.37 5.24 31.14
N ASP A 52 -14.41 5.57 31.99
CA ASP A 52 -14.29 6.88 32.65
C ASP A 52 -14.10 8.01 31.62
N ILE A 53 -13.29 7.79 30.57
CA ILE A 53 -13.09 8.74 29.47
C ILE A 53 -14.38 8.98 28.69
N GLN A 54 -15.20 7.93 28.49
CA GLN A 54 -16.48 8.04 27.79
C GLN A 54 -17.50 8.89 28.54
N PHE A 55 -17.43 8.97 29.87
CA PHE A 55 -18.31 9.79 30.70
C PHE A 55 -17.76 11.19 30.98
N ASN A 56 -16.49 11.43 30.70
CA ASN A 56 -15.87 12.72 30.95
C ASN A 56 -16.32 13.76 29.93
N LYS A 57 -16.38 15.02 30.38
CA LYS A 57 -16.63 16.17 29.53
C LYS A 57 -15.31 16.80 29.11
N GLY A 58 -15.15 17.02 27.81
CA GLY A 58 -13.96 17.64 27.23
C GLY A 58 -14.32 18.79 26.29
N VAL A 59 -13.31 19.55 25.90
CA VAL A 59 -13.44 20.59 24.89
C VAL A 59 -13.00 20.04 23.54
N TYR A 60 -13.96 19.95 22.61
CA TYR A 60 -13.68 19.51 21.26
C TYR A 60 -12.85 20.55 20.49
N LYS A 61 -11.61 20.21 20.19
CA LYS A 61 -10.70 21.01 19.37
C LYS A 61 -10.21 20.18 18.18
N VAL A 62 -10.58 20.56 16.98
CA VAL A 62 -10.07 19.95 15.75
C VAL A 62 -9.16 20.92 15.03
N ASN A 63 -7.93 20.51 14.79
CA ASN A 63 -7.01 21.27 13.96
C ASN A 63 -7.21 20.90 12.47
N LYS A 64 -8.28 21.45 11.87
CA LYS A 64 -8.67 21.21 10.47
C LYS A 64 -7.53 21.47 9.46
N ASN A 65 -6.62 22.37 9.77
CA ASN A 65 -5.51 22.74 8.87
C ASN A 65 -4.41 21.68 8.79
N LYS A 66 -4.28 20.82 9.80
CA LYS A 66 -3.30 19.73 9.81
C LYS A 66 -3.75 18.56 8.93
N LEU A 67 -5.04 18.23 8.96
CA LEU A 67 -5.64 17.17 8.15
C LEU A 67 -5.61 17.50 6.65
N VAL A 68 -6.04 18.70 6.26
CA VAL A 68 -6.12 19.12 4.85
C VAL A 68 -4.75 19.23 4.21
N LYS A 69 -3.73 19.76 4.93
CA LYS A 69 -2.35 19.84 4.40
C LYS A 69 -1.73 18.47 4.13
N LYS A 70 -2.06 17.46 4.91
CA LYS A 70 -1.47 16.13 4.80
C LYS A 70 -2.17 15.26 3.75
N LEU A 71 -3.49 15.35 3.65
CA LEU A 71 -4.25 14.75 2.54
C LEU A 71 -3.79 15.32 1.17
N ASN A 72 -3.63 16.62 1.07
CA ASN A 72 -3.10 17.24 -0.15
C ASN A 72 -1.63 16.88 -0.44
N GLY A 73 -0.82 16.61 0.57
CA GLY A 73 0.57 16.14 0.40
C GLY A 73 0.67 14.71 -0.10
N VAL A 74 -0.26 13.84 0.29
CA VAL A 74 -0.33 12.44 -0.19
C VAL A 74 -0.88 12.37 -1.62
N LEU A 75 -1.78 13.29 -2.00
CA LEU A 75 -2.37 13.38 -3.34
C LEU A 75 -1.51 14.16 -4.35
N SER A 76 -0.45 14.84 -3.92
CA SER A 76 0.41 15.65 -4.79
C SER A 76 1.76 15.00 -5.09
N ASN A 77 1.81 13.70 -5.34
CA ASN A 77 2.97 13.10 -5.97
C ASN A 77 3.08 13.63 -7.41
N LYS A 78 3.72 14.78 -7.57
CA LYS A 78 4.07 15.29 -8.89
C LYS A 78 5.02 14.29 -9.52
N ILE A 79 4.61 13.73 -10.64
CA ILE A 79 5.45 12.86 -11.46
C ILE A 79 6.71 13.66 -11.83
N ASN A 80 7.86 13.12 -11.49
CA ASN A 80 9.14 13.69 -11.88
C ASN A 80 9.47 13.23 -13.30
N LEU A 81 9.21 14.09 -14.28
CA LEU A 81 9.42 13.77 -15.70
C LEU A 81 10.86 13.33 -16.00
N LYS A 82 11.86 13.87 -15.31
CA LYS A 82 13.27 13.47 -15.49
C LYS A 82 13.53 12.01 -15.05
N GLU A 83 12.81 11.54 -14.03
CA GLU A 83 12.87 10.13 -13.60
C GLU A 83 12.16 9.23 -14.60
N VAL A 84 11.06 9.70 -15.18
CA VAL A 84 10.36 8.98 -16.25
C VAL A 84 11.26 8.85 -17.50
N ASP A 85 11.93 9.91 -17.92
CA ASP A 85 12.87 9.88 -19.05
C ASP A 85 14.00 8.88 -18.79
N LYS A 86 14.58 8.90 -17.59
CA LYS A 86 15.60 7.93 -17.18
C LYS A 86 15.09 6.49 -17.21
N PHE A 87 13.88 6.26 -16.75
CA PHE A 87 13.24 4.95 -16.79
C PHE A 87 13.05 4.46 -18.24
N ILE A 88 12.59 5.34 -19.15
CA ILE A 88 12.46 5.01 -20.57
C ILE A 88 13.82 4.65 -21.20
N GLU A 89 14.88 5.35 -20.85
CA GLU A 89 16.23 5.01 -21.33
C GLU A 89 16.72 3.65 -20.81
N MET A 90 16.43 3.29 -19.56
CA MET A 90 16.74 1.96 -19.02
C MET A 90 16.00 0.87 -19.81
N ILE A 91 14.71 1.07 -20.11
CA ILE A 91 13.92 0.15 -20.94
C ILE A 91 14.55 -0.03 -22.33
N LYS A 92 14.95 1.05 -22.98
CA LYS A 92 15.55 0.99 -24.32
C LYS A 92 16.90 0.23 -24.36
N GLN A 93 17.63 0.25 -23.25
CA GLN A 93 18.94 -0.42 -23.13
C GLN A 93 18.84 -1.88 -22.69
N SER A 94 17.69 -2.30 -22.15
CA SER A 94 17.47 -3.66 -21.67
C SER A 94 17.19 -4.62 -22.83
N SER A 95 17.69 -5.83 -22.71
CA SER A 95 17.45 -6.93 -23.64
C SER A 95 16.47 -7.97 -23.11
N LYS A 96 16.30 -8.03 -21.77
CA LYS A 96 15.45 -9.01 -21.09
C LYS A 96 14.66 -8.34 -19.95
N PRO A 97 13.83 -7.33 -20.25
CA PRO A 97 13.02 -6.68 -19.24
C PRO A 97 11.87 -7.59 -18.79
N ILE A 98 11.47 -7.45 -17.52
CA ILE A 98 10.29 -8.15 -16.96
C ILE A 98 9.54 -7.22 -16.02
N PHE A 99 8.21 -7.25 -16.10
CA PHE A 99 7.36 -6.61 -15.11
C PHE A 99 7.14 -7.53 -13.90
N TYR A 100 7.27 -6.95 -12.72
CA TYR A 100 7.01 -7.63 -11.46
C TYR A 100 5.98 -6.85 -10.62
N THR A 101 4.77 -7.35 -10.56
CA THR A 101 3.64 -6.67 -9.94
C THR A 101 3.26 -7.26 -8.59
N GLY A 102 2.79 -6.42 -7.72
CA GLY A 102 2.35 -6.78 -6.38
C GLY A 102 0.96 -6.24 -6.03
N GLY A 103 0.55 -6.43 -4.79
CA GLY A 103 -0.73 -5.95 -4.27
C GLY A 103 -0.94 -4.44 -4.37
N GLY A 104 0.12 -3.67 -4.59
CA GLY A 104 0.02 -2.22 -4.79
C GLY A 104 -0.82 -1.84 -6.00
N VAL A 105 -0.76 -2.60 -7.10
CA VAL A 105 -1.58 -2.37 -8.30
C VAL A 105 -3.06 -2.55 -7.96
N ILE A 106 -3.41 -3.65 -7.27
CA ILE A 106 -4.80 -3.94 -6.86
C ILE A 106 -5.32 -2.85 -5.91
N ASN A 107 -4.50 -2.46 -4.93
CA ASN A 107 -4.86 -1.42 -3.97
C ASN A 107 -5.02 -0.02 -4.59
N SER A 108 -4.43 0.21 -5.77
CA SER A 108 -4.58 1.45 -6.54
C SER A 108 -5.88 1.52 -7.34
N GLY A 109 -6.63 0.43 -7.38
CA GLY A 109 -7.94 0.35 -8.02
C GLY A 109 -7.94 -0.19 -9.46
N PRO A 110 -9.12 -0.34 -10.06
CA PRO A 110 -9.28 -0.96 -11.39
C PRO A 110 -8.49 -0.26 -12.50
N GLU A 111 -8.45 1.07 -12.49
CA GLU A 111 -7.73 1.88 -13.47
C GLU A 111 -6.23 1.53 -13.52
N ALA A 112 -5.61 1.24 -12.37
CA ALA A 112 -4.20 0.82 -12.33
C ALA A 112 -3.98 -0.52 -13.04
N SER A 113 -4.92 -1.46 -12.93
CA SER A 113 -4.87 -2.73 -13.65
C SER A 113 -5.10 -2.55 -15.16
N GLU A 114 -5.92 -1.59 -15.56
CA GLU A 114 -6.13 -1.24 -16.98
C GLU A 114 -4.86 -0.63 -17.59
N LEU A 115 -4.26 0.33 -16.90
CA LEU A 115 -2.98 0.94 -17.31
C LEU A 115 -1.84 -0.08 -17.36
N LEU A 116 -1.80 -1.03 -16.43
CA LEU A 116 -0.83 -2.12 -16.46
C LEU A 116 -1.00 -2.99 -17.71
N ARG A 117 -2.24 -3.35 -18.07
CA ARG A 117 -2.52 -4.11 -19.30
C ARG A 117 -2.09 -3.36 -20.56
N GLU A 118 -2.39 -2.06 -20.61
CA GLU A 118 -1.96 -1.19 -21.70
C GLU A 118 -0.43 -1.16 -21.79
N LEU A 119 0.27 -0.97 -20.69
CA LEU A 119 1.74 -0.92 -20.64
C LEU A 119 2.38 -2.23 -21.11
N VAL A 120 1.87 -3.38 -20.64
CA VAL A 120 2.35 -4.70 -21.07
C VAL A 120 2.08 -4.92 -22.57
N SER A 121 0.90 -4.54 -23.06
CA SER A 121 0.55 -4.63 -24.48
C SER A 121 1.45 -3.75 -25.37
N LEU A 122 1.75 -2.53 -24.93
CA LEU A 122 2.62 -1.60 -25.68
C LEU A 122 4.08 -2.06 -25.73
N THR A 123 4.56 -2.68 -24.66
CA THR A 123 5.98 -3.07 -24.55
C THR A 123 6.23 -4.48 -25.05
N GLY A 124 5.25 -5.36 -24.98
CA GLY A 124 5.40 -6.79 -25.26
C GLY A 124 6.23 -7.55 -24.21
N PHE A 125 6.52 -6.94 -23.07
CA PHE A 125 7.35 -7.56 -22.04
C PHE A 125 6.60 -8.62 -21.25
N PRO A 126 7.26 -9.68 -20.83
CA PRO A 126 6.67 -10.65 -19.91
C PRO A 126 6.38 -10.02 -18.55
N ILE A 127 5.37 -10.56 -17.88
CA ILE A 127 4.93 -10.09 -16.57
C ILE A 127 4.77 -11.25 -15.60
N THR A 128 5.26 -11.07 -14.38
CA THR A 128 5.04 -11.96 -13.24
C THR A 128 4.49 -11.19 -12.05
N SER A 129 3.95 -11.89 -11.08
CA SER A 129 3.40 -11.24 -9.89
C SER A 129 3.76 -11.94 -8.59
N THR A 130 3.67 -11.18 -7.49
CA THR A 130 3.62 -11.75 -6.14
C THR A 130 2.29 -12.45 -5.91
N LEU A 131 2.19 -13.25 -4.84
CA LEU A 131 0.92 -13.82 -4.39
C LEU A 131 -0.17 -12.73 -4.20
N GLN A 132 0.20 -11.59 -3.62
CA GLN A 132 -0.71 -10.46 -3.39
C GLN A 132 -1.02 -9.65 -4.66
N GLY A 133 -0.27 -9.86 -5.74
CA GLY A 133 -0.48 -9.23 -7.04
C GLY A 133 -1.34 -10.06 -7.99
N LEU A 134 -1.68 -11.29 -7.63
CA LEU A 134 -2.55 -12.15 -8.45
C LEU A 134 -3.91 -11.48 -8.66
N GLY A 135 -4.36 -11.40 -9.92
CA GLY A 135 -5.57 -10.69 -10.32
C GLY A 135 -5.35 -9.26 -10.81
N ALA A 136 -4.15 -8.67 -10.63
CA ALA A 136 -3.83 -7.36 -11.22
C ALA A 136 -3.70 -7.41 -12.76
N TYR A 137 -3.30 -8.56 -13.29
CA TYR A 137 -3.15 -8.83 -14.71
C TYR A 137 -3.87 -10.12 -15.10
N PRO A 138 -4.43 -10.25 -16.33
CA PRO A 138 -5.13 -11.45 -16.77
C PRO A 138 -4.24 -12.69 -16.75
N GLY A 139 -4.73 -13.78 -16.13
CA GLY A 139 -3.97 -15.02 -16.01
C GLY A 139 -3.93 -15.88 -17.28
N ASP A 140 -4.79 -15.59 -18.25
CA ASP A 140 -4.89 -16.24 -19.56
C ASP A 140 -4.13 -15.50 -20.67
N ASP A 141 -3.52 -14.36 -20.35
CA ASP A 141 -2.69 -13.63 -21.31
C ASP A 141 -1.32 -14.34 -21.49
N PRO A 142 -0.86 -14.55 -22.74
CA PRO A 142 0.40 -15.25 -23.02
C PRO A 142 1.66 -14.57 -22.45
N GLN A 143 1.59 -13.29 -22.11
CA GLN A 143 2.70 -12.57 -21.48
C GLN A 143 2.78 -12.78 -19.98
N PHE A 144 1.71 -13.36 -19.36
CA PHE A 144 1.68 -13.64 -17.93
C PHE A 144 2.39 -14.97 -17.63
N LEU A 145 3.53 -14.89 -16.97
CA LEU A 145 4.35 -16.05 -16.61
C LEU A 145 3.90 -16.76 -15.34
N GLY A 146 2.84 -16.27 -14.69
CA GLY A 146 2.37 -16.78 -13.41
C GLY A 146 3.03 -16.08 -12.22
N MET A 147 2.88 -16.69 -11.05
CA MET A 147 3.46 -16.20 -9.80
C MET A 147 4.94 -16.62 -9.69
N LEU A 148 5.75 -15.75 -9.16
CA LEU A 148 7.15 -16.03 -8.83
C LEU A 148 7.28 -16.58 -7.40
N GLY A 149 8.39 -17.27 -7.12
CA GLY A 149 8.77 -17.74 -5.79
C GLY A 149 8.73 -19.26 -5.63
N MET A 150 8.87 -19.73 -4.40
CA MET A 150 8.96 -21.18 -4.08
C MET A 150 7.74 -21.98 -4.55
N HIS A 151 6.56 -21.37 -4.55
CA HIS A 151 5.30 -21.95 -5.03
C HIS A 151 4.89 -21.38 -6.40
N GLY A 152 5.80 -20.70 -7.09
CA GLY A 152 5.55 -20.10 -8.39
C GLY A 152 5.81 -21.05 -9.56
N THR A 153 5.59 -20.51 -10.76
CA THR A 153 5.85 -21.24 -12.00
C THR A 153 7.35 -21.31 -12.31
N TYR A 154 7.74 -22.30 -13.07
CA TYR A 154 9.11 -22.44 -13.55
C TYR A 154 9.50 -21.26 -14.46
N GLU A 155 8.59 -20.87 -15.35
CA GLU A 155 8.76 -19.76 -16.29
C GLU A 155 9.00 -18.44 -15.57
N ALA A 156 8.20 -18.11 -14.55
CA ALA A 156 8.34 -16.88 -13.78
C ALA A 156 9.69 -16.83 -13.03
N ASN A 157 10.08 -17.94 -12.41
CA ASN A 157 11.33 -18.02 -11.68
C ASN A 157 12.56 -17.88 -12.60
N ASN A 158 12.57 -18.56 -13.76
CA ASN A 158 13.65 -18.45 -14.71
C ASN A 158 13.72 -17.04 -15.35
N ALA A 159 12.60 -16.49 -15.76
CA ALA A 159 12.56 -15.14 -16.33
C ALA A 159 13.10 -14.10 -15.33
N MET A 160 12.74 -14.22 -14.04
CA MET A 160 13.26 -13.36 -12.99
C MET A 160 14.77 -13.52 -12.78
N HIS A 161 15.30 -14.76 -12.91
CA HIS A 161 16.73 -15.01 -12.79
C HIS A 161 17.53 -14.44 -13.97
N ASP A 162 16.96 -14.51 -15.17
CA ASP A 162 17.63 -14.15 -16.42
C ASP A 162 17.42 -12.69 -16.84
N CYS A 163 16.53 -11.95 -16.16
CA CYS A 163 16.22 -10.56 -16.54
C CYS A 163 17.42 -9.63 -16.29
N ASP A 164 17.58 -8.65 -17.16
CA ASP A 164 18.54 -7.55 -17.02
C ASP A 164 17.88 -6.24 -16.54
N LEU A 165 16.56 -6.17 -16.56
CA LEU A 165 15.78 -5.07 -16.02
C LEU A 165 14.50 -5.59 -15.36
N LEU A 166 14.36 -5.28 -14.08
CA LEU A 166 13.16 -5.56 -13.30
C LEU A 166 12.37 -4.24 -13.11
N ILE A 167 11.11 -4.24 -13.50
CA ILE A 167 10.19 -3.10 -13.46
C ILE A 167 9.06 -3.36 -12.47
#